data_8c9f49e008167cc832b2f53074e102da
#
_entry.id   8c9f49e008167cc832b2f53074e102da
#
_cell.length_a   1.000
_cell.length_b   1.000
_cell.length_c   1.000
_cell.angle_alpha   90.00
_cell.angle_beta   90.00
_cell.angle_gamma   90.00
#
_symmetry.space_group_name_H-M   'P 1'
#
loop_
_entity.id
_entity.type
_entity.pdbx_description
1 polymer ?
#
loop_
_entity_poly.entity_id
_entity_poly.type
_entity_poly.pdbx_seq_one_letter_code
_entity_poly.pdbx_strand_id
1 'polypeptide(L)'
;MTVVFVHGVPETPAVWNALRERIDRPALALRLPGFGSPRPAGLVDKEAYAAWLADELRALGGPVDLVGHDWGAHLAMRVVSAYDVPVRSWVSDVAHGWHPDYRWHEAAVLFQQSPQGEELLASLRADSPGSPSFGDFLRPRGMCAELATEVDAVHDEVMSAAVLALYRSARPHLHADWGREFDGPAPAPGLVLVPTGAPMAQPALDHEVAARLGARTEELDGLTHYWMLQDPDRGAEALERFWAACEAS
;
A
#
# COMPACT_ATOMS: atom_id res chain seq x y z
N MET A 1 -11.99 -11.59 14.79
CA MET A 1 -11.96 -11.26 13.34
C MET A 1 -10.51 -11.24 12.90
N THR A 2 -10.21 -11.71 11.69
CA THR A 2 -8.83 -11.71 11.17
C THR A 2 -8.51 -10.39 10.49
N VAL A 3 -7.38 -9.79 10.83
CA VAL A 3 -6.83 -8.63 10.13
C VAL A 3 -5.93 -9.11 9.00
N VAL A 4 -6.10 -8.55 7.81
CA VAL A 4 -5.27 -8.83 6.64
C VAL A 4 -4.51 -7.59 6.26
N PHE A 5 -3.18 -7.66 6.33
CA PHE A 5 -2.27 -6.58 5.96
C PHE A 5 -1.73 -6.80 4.54
N VAL A 6 -1.70 -5.73 3.75
CA VAL A 6 -1.14 -5.71 2.39
C VAL A 6 -0.08 -4.62 2.33
N HIS A 7 1.17 -5.02 2.05
CA HIS A 7 2.32 -4.11 2.00
C HIS A 7 2.38 -3.30 0.72
N GLY A 8 3.20 -2.27 0.71
CA GLY A 8 3.47 -1.42 -0.43
C GLY A 8 4.59 -1.93 -1.35
N VAL A 9 5.07 -1.04 -2.20
CA VAL A 9 6.07 -1.34 -3.22
C VAL A 9 7.25 -0.37 -3.09
N PRO A 10 8.47 -0.88 -2.93
CA PRO A 10 8.98 -2.25 -3.07
C PRO A 10 9.22 -2.92 -1.70
N GLU A 11 8.20 -3.36 -1.05
CA GLU A 11 8.29 -3.85 0.32
C GLU A 11 8.07 -5.36 0.41
N THR A 12 8.10 -5.86 1.66
CA THR A 12 7.72 -7.24 2.01
C THR A 12 6.72 -7.19 3.17
N PRO A 13 6.05 -8.32 3.50
CA PRO A 13 5.18 -8.39 4.67
C PRO A 13 5.84 -8.01 6.00
N ALA A 14 7.17 -8.02 6.07
CA ALA A 14 7.90 -7.67 7.27
C ALA A 14 7.68 -6.23 7.75
N VAL A 15 7.26 -5.31 6.86
CA VAL A 15 6.88 -3.94 7.22
C VAL A 15 5.79 -3.89 8.31
N TRP A 16 5.00 -4.94 8.44
CA TRP A 16 3.90 -5.06 9.39
C TRP A 16 4.27 -5.73 10.71
N ASN A 17 5.48 -6.31 10.86
CA ASN A 17 5.81 -7.15 12.02
C ASN A 17 5.64 -6.40 13.33
N ALA A 18 6.22 -5.21 13.46
CA ALA A 18 6.14 -4.42 14.68
C ALA A 18 4.69 -4.03 15.06
N LEU A 19 3.87 -3.70 14.07
CA LEU A 19 2.46 -3.36 14.28
C LEU A 19 1.64 -4.59 14.68
N ARG A 20 1.87 -5.75 14.03
CA ARG A 20 1.14 -7.00 14.32
C ARG A 20 1.35 -7.52 15.73
N GLU A 21 2.51 -7.25 16.33
CA GLU A 21 2.81 -7.59 17.73
C GLU A 21 2.02 -6.76 18.74
N ARG A 22 1.38 -5.66 18.30
CA ARG A 22 0.68 -4.68 19.14
C ARG A 22 -0.84 -4.76 19.05
N ILE A 23 -1.37 -5.49 18.07
CA ILE A 23 -2.82 -5.69 17.94
C ILE A 23 -3.22 -7.01 18.58
N ASP A 24 -4.34 -6.99 19.31
CA ASP A 24 -4.87 -8.17 20.00
C ASP A 24 -5.91 -8.90 19.11
N ARG A 25 -5.51 -9.19 17.86
CA ARG A 25 -6.35 -9.87 16.87
C ARG A 25 -5.51 -10.85 16.04
N PRO A 26 -6.09 -11.96 15.57
CA PRO A 26 -5.44 -12.79 14.56
C PRO A 26 -5.09 -11.94 13.33
N ALA A 27 -3.82 -11.95 12.92
CA ALA A 27 -3.33 -11.09 11.85
C ALA A 27 -2.50 -11.87 10.83
N LEU A 28 -2.82 -11.66 9.55
CA LEU A 28 -2.10 -12.19 8.40
C LEU A 28 -1.51 -11.04 7.59
N ALA A 29 -0.23 -11.10 7.24
CA ALA A 29 0.37 -10.19 6.28
C ALA A 29 0.59 -10.92 4.96
N LEU A 30 -0.12 -10.52 3.92
CA LEU A 30 -0.01 -11.09 2.58
C LEU A 30 1.27 -10.59 1.91
N ARG A 31 1.90 -11.46 1.15
CA ARG A 31 3.03 -11.12 0.28
C ARG A 31 2.53 -10.89 -1.13
N LEU A 32 2.69 -9.69 -1.65
CA LEU A 32 2.41 -9.40 -3.06
C LEU A 32 3.33 -10.26 -3.94
N PRO A 33 2.79 -10.97 -4.94
CA PRO A 33 3.60 -11.76 -5.85
C PRO A 33 4.61 -10.91 -6.61
N GLY A 34 5.85 -11.39 -6.69
CA GLY A 34 6.96 -10.65 -7.27
C GLY A 34 7.82 -9.89 -6.25
N PHE A 35 7.40 -9.80 -4.98
CA PHE A 35 8.12 -9.09 -3.92
C PHE A 35 8.75 -10.10 -2.94
N GLY A 36 9.89 -10.66 -3.34
CA GLY A 36 10.55 -11.77 -2.64
C GLY A 36 9.79 -13.11 -2.76
N SER A 37 9.02 -13.27 -3.84
CA SER A 37 8.29 -14.49 -4.19
C SER A 37 8.10 -14.59 -5.70
N PRO A 38 7.79 -15.77 -6.27
CA PRO A 38 7.46 -15.88 -7.68
C PRO A 38 6.30 -14.96 -8.09
N ARG A 39 6.37 -14.45 -9.32
CA ARG A 39 5.30 -13.66 -9.94
C ARG A 39 4.63 -14.49 -11.02
N PRO A 40 3.35 -14.89 -10.86
CA PRO A 40 2.58 -15.54 -11.92
C PRO A 40 2.53 -14.69 -13.19
N ALA A 41 2.61 -15.34 -14.36
CA ALA A 41 2.65 -14.65 -15.66
C ALA A 41 1.42 -13.77 -15.94
N GLY A 42 0.27 -14.06 -15.29
CA GLY A 42 -0.96 -13.27 -15.42
C GLY A 42 -0.98 -11.96 -14.65
N LEU A 43 -0.03 -11.72 -13.73
CA LEU A 43 0.03 -10.47 -12.95
C LEU A 43 0.76 -9.38 -13.74
N VAL A 44 0.11 -8.87 -14.77
CA VAL A 44 0.71 -7.94 -15.75
C VAL A 44 0.46 -6.46 -15.45
N ASP A 45 -0.52 -6.16 -14.60
CA ASP A 45 -0.96 -4.79 -14.29
C ASP A 45 -1.64 -4.70 -12.91
N LYS A 46 -2.00 -3.49 -12.51
CA LYS A 46 -2.65 -3.22 -11.23
C LYS A 46 -4.00 -3.92 -11.07
N GLU A 47 -4.76 -4.13 -12.16
CA GLU A 47 -6.06 -4.81 -12.09
C GLU A 47 -5.89 -6.31 -11.82
N ALA A 48 -4.88 -6.94 -12.43
CA ALA A 48 -4.53 -8.33 -12.14
C ALA A 48 -4.09 -8.52 -10.67
N TYR A 49 -3.35 -7.56 -10.10
CA TYR A 49 -3.01 -7.59 -8.67
C TYR A 49 -4.24 -7.38 -7.77
N ALA A 50 -5.18 -6.52 -8.15
CA ALA A 50 -6.43 -6.36 -7.41
C ALA A 50 -7.29 -7.64 -7.46
N ALA A 51 -7.39 -8.27 -8.62
CA ALA A 51 -8.08 -9.56 -8.78
C ALA A 51 -7.43 -10.66 -7.93
N TRP A 52 -6.08 -10.75 -7.95
CA TRP A 52 -5.34 -11.66 -7.09
C TRP A 52 -5.65 -11.43 -5.60
N LEU A 53 -5.63 -10.19 -5.14
CA LEU A 53 -5.95 -9.86 -3.74
C LEU A 53 -7.39 -10.26 -3.40
N ALA A 54 -8.35 -10.00 -4.30
CA ALA A 54 -9.74 -10.40 -4.10
C ALA A 54 -9.88 -11.93 -3.96
N ASP A 55 -9.13 -12.71 -4.73
CA ASP A 55 -9.15 -14.17 -4.64
C ASP A 55 -8.50 -14.67 -3.34
N GLU A 56 -7.40 -14.08 -2.88
CA GLU A 56 -6.80 -14.37 -1.57
C GLU A 56 -7.81 -14.11 -0.42
N LEU A 57 -8.52 -12.97 -0.47
CA LEU A 57 -9.52 -12.64 0.56
C LEU A 57 -10.70 -13.63 0.56
N ARG A 58 -11.18 -14.06 -0.61
CA ARG A 58 -12.24 -15.07 -0.72
C ARG A 58 -11.78 -16.42 -0.18
N ALA A 59 -10.52 -16.79 -0.41
CA ALA A 59 -9.95 -18.05 0.06
C ALA A 59 -9.86 -18.16 1.58
N LEU A 60 -9.86 -17.02 2.30
CA LEU A 60 -9.90 -17.00 3.77
C LEU A 60 -11.26 -17.45 4.35
N GLY A 61 -12.33 -17.46 3.54
CA GLY A 61 -13.62 -18.06 3.88
C GLY A 61 -14.48 -17.30 4.89
N GLY A 62 -14.13 -16.06 5.22
CA GLY A 62 -14.89 -15.23 6.17
C GLY A 62 -14.53 -13.76 6.06
N PRO A 63 -15.33 -12.88 6.72
CA PRO A 63 -15.07 -11.45 6.68
C PRO A 63 -13.77 -11.08 7.39
N VAL A 64 -13.03 -10.12 6.81
CA VAL A 64 -11.74 -9.63 7.31
C VAL A 64 -11.75 -8.11 7.51
N ASP A 65 -10.83 -7.64 8.33
CA ASP A 65 -10.43 -6.23 8.38
C ASP A 65 -9.20 -6.06 7.49
N LEU A 66 -9.34 -5.32 6.41
CA LEU A 66 -8.30 -5.16 5.39
C LEU A 66 -7.50 -3.88 5.63
N VAL A 67 -6.18 -3.99 5.80
CA VAL A 67 -5.29 -2.84 6.01
C VAL A 67 -4.24 -2.81 4.90
N GLY A 68 -4.23 -1.75 4.13
CA GLY A 68 -3.25 -1.55 3.07
C GLY A 68 -2.31 -0.38 3.36
N HIS A 69 -1.07 -0.51 2.88
CA HIS A 69 -0.04 0.53 2.86
C HIS A 69 0.43 0.76 1.44
N ASP A 70 0.65 2.01 1.04
CA ASP A 70 1.17 2.38 -0.29
C ASP A 70 0.38 1.67 -1.42
N TRP A 71 1.02 0.89 -2.29
CA TRP A 71 0.32 0.09 -3.31
C TRP A 71 -0.69 -0.88 -2.72
N GLY A 72 -0.39 -1.47 -1.56
CA GLY A 72 -1.35 -2.31 -0.85
C GLY A 72 -2.63 -1.55 -0.45
N ALA A 73 -2.53 -0.27 -0.12
CA ALA A 73 -3.67 0.59 0.15
C ALA A 73 -4.51 0.87 -1.11
N HIS A 74 -3.86 1.13 -2.24
CA HIS A 74 -4.57 1.29 -3.52
C HIS A 74 -5.29 0.01 -3.95
N LEU A 75 -4.65 -1.15 -3.76
CA LEU A 75 -5.27 -2.46 -4.04
C LEU A 75 -6.44 -2.73 -3.09
N ALA A 76 -6.31 -2.42 -1.79
CA ALA A 76 -7.38 -2.57 -0.82
C ALA A 76 -8.60 -1.71 -1.19
N MET A 77 -8.39 -0.43 -1.51
CA MET A 77 -9.46 0.46 -1.98
C MET A 77 -10.13 -0.08 -3.25
N ARG A 78 -9.35 -0.57 -4.23
CA ARG A 78 -9.90 -1.15 -5.46
C ARG A 78 -10.73 -2.39 -5.18
N VAL A 79 -10.23 -3.29 -4.34
CA VAL A 79 -10.94 -4.54 -4.01
C VAL A 79 -12.27 -4.24 -3.32
N VAL A 80 -12.29 -3.33 -2.36
CA VAL A 80 -13.53 -2.94 -1.66
C VAL A 80 -14.52 -2.25 -2.58
N SER A 81 -14.06 -1.47 -3.56
CA SER A 81 -14.91 -0.70 -4.45
C SER A 81 -15.47 -1.49 -5.63
N ALA A 82 -14.75 -2.52 -6.13
CA ALA A 82 -15.06 -3.14 -7.41
C ALA A 82 -15.28 -4.65 -7.37
N TYR A 83 -14.99 -5.30 -6.23
CA TYR A 83 -15.07 -6.76 -6.11
C TYR A 83 -16.05 -7.17 -5.00
N ASP A 84 -16.77 -8.25 -5.24
CA ASP A 84 -17.57 -8.90 -4.20
C ASP A 84 -16.64 -9.77 -3.33
N VAL A 85 -16.24 -9.22 -2.19
CA VAL A 85 -15.31 -9.83 -1.23
C VAL A 85 -15.80 -9.63 0.20
N PRO A 86 -15.53 -10.57 1.11
CA PRO A 86 -16.00 -10.49 2.48
C PRO A 86 -15.09 -9.54 3.32
N VAL A 87 -15.13 -8.24 3.04
CA VAL A 87 -14.42 -7.22 3.81
C VAL A 87 -15.40 -6.55 4.78
N ARG A 88 -15.10 -6.60 6.08
CA ARG A 88 -15.87 -5.95 7.15
C ARG A 88 -15.51 -4.47 7.27
N SER A 89 -14.23 -4.16 7.18
CA SER A 89 -13.70 -2.79 7.20
C SER A 89 -12.41 -2.69 6.41
N TRP A 90 -12.06 -1.48 5.99
CA TRP A 90 -10.81 -1.25 5.25
C TRP A 90 -10.06 -0.02 5.75
N VAL A 91 -8.72 -0.04 5.59
CA VAL A 91 -7.82 1.05 5.95
C VAL A 91 -6.85 1.33 4.80
N SER A 92 -6.65 2.60 4.49
CA SER A 92 -5.68 3.10 3.51
C SER A 92 -4.88 4.26 4.11
N ASP A 93 -3.62 4.43 3.71
CA ASP A 93 -2.77 5.55 4.14
C ASP A 93 -2.26 6.43 2.99
N VAL A 94 -2.77 6.21 1.78
CA VAL A 94 -2.43 7.00 0.57
C VAL A 94 -3.66 7.24 -0.31
N ALA A 95 -4.81 7.54 0.31
CA ALA A 95 -6.05 7.77 -0.42
C ALA A 95 -5.94 8.90 -1.46
N HIS A 96 -5.08 9.89 -1.22
CA HIS A 96 -4.79 10.98 -2.15
C HIS A 96 -4.43 10.50 -3.57
N GLY A 97 -3.86 9.31 -3.74
CA GLY A 97 -3.57 8.74 -5.06
C GLY A 97 -4.79 8.56 -5.96
N TRP A 98 -6.00 8.56 -5.38
CA TRP A 98 -7.28 8.48 -6.10
C TRP A 98 -7.93 9.85 -6.36
N HIS A 99 -7.23 10.95 -6.03
CA HIS A 99 -7.70 12.30 -6.31
C HIS A 99 -7.33 12.75 -7.74
N PRO A 100 -8.17 13.52 -8.46
CA PRO A 100 -7.87 14.00 -9.81
C PRO A 100 -6.63 14.91 -9.88
N ASP A 101 -6.34 15.64 -8.81
CA ASP A 101 -5.19 16.55 -8.74
C ASP A 101 -3.92 15.91 -8.23
N TYR A 102 -3.97 14.61 -7.88
CA TYR A 102 -2.77 13.87 -7.47
C TYR A 102 -1.71 13.86 -8.56
N ARG A 103 -0.46 14.00 -8.14
CA ARG A 103 0.72 13.89 -9.01
C ARG A 103 1.69 12.90 -8.42
N TRP A 104 2.11 11.96 -9.25
CA TRP A 104 3.13 10.99 -8.88
C TRP A 104 4.43 11.67 -8.48
N HIS A 105 5.09 11.14 -7.47
CA HIS A 105 6.45 11.53 -7.10
C HIS A 105 7.46 11.19 -8.20
N GLU A 106 8.63 11.82 -8.19
CA GLU A 106 9.62 11.73 -9.27
C GLU A 106 10.02 10.28 -9.63
N ALA A 107 10.29 9.44 -8.63
CA ALA A 107 10.65 8.04 -8.90
C ALA A 107 9.50 7.26 -9.58
N ALA A 108 8.26 7.48 -9.17
CA ALA A 108 7.10 6.87 -9.83
C ALA A 108 6.97 7.32 -11.29
N VAL A 109 7.22 8.60 -11.57
CA VAL A 109 7.24 9.11 -12.96
C VAL A 109 8.31 8.41 -13.78
N LEU A 110 9.49 8.15 -13.22
CA LEU A 110 10.55 7.39 -13.90
C LEU A 110 10.15 5.94 -14.12
N PHE A 111 9.55 5.26 -13.11
CA PHE A 111 9.06 3.88 -13.27
C PHE A 111 8.00 3.76 -14.39
N GLN A 112 7.24 4.80 -14.63
CA GLN A 112 6.25 4.84 -15.71
C GLN A 112 6.85 4.98 -17.11
N GLN A 113 8.12 5.34 -17.25
CA GLN A 113 8.80 5.58 -18.51
C GLN A 113 9.72 4.40 -18.89
N SER A 114 9.92 4.17 -20.19
CA SER A 114 10.88 3.22 -20.72
C SER A 114 11.82 3.95 -21.66
N PRO A 115 13.15 3.76 -21.55
CA PRO A 115 13.85 2.79 -20.69
C PRO A 115 14.16 3.27 -19.26
N GLN A 116 13.79 4.50 -18.87
CA GLN A 116 14.22 5.15 -17.61
C GLN A 116 13.85 4.33 -16.36
N GLY A 117 12.68 3.69 -16.35
CA GLY A 117 12.26 2.83 -15.24
C GLY A 117 13.14 1.60 -15.06
N GLU A 118 13.50 0.94 -16.17
CA GLU A 118 14.41 -0.20 -16.17
C GLU A 118 15.82 0.22 -15.72
N GLU A 119 16.32 1.34 -16.23
CA GLU A 119 17.65 1.87 -15.90
C GLU A 119 17.72 2.24 -14.40
N LEU A 120 16.71 2.91 -13.87
CA LEU A 120 16.65 3.25 -12.45
C LEU A 120 16.64 1.99 -11.58
N LEU A 121 15.76 1.04 -11.85
CA LEU A 121 15.68 -0.18 -11.04
C LEU A 121 16.96 -1.03 -11.14
N ALA A 122 17.58 -1.09 -12.30
CA ALA A 122 18.87 -1.76 -12.45
C ALA A 122 19.98 -1.04 -11.64
N SER A 123 19.96 0.29 -11.56
CA SER A 123 20.93 1.05 -10.77
C SER A 123 20.75 0.89 -9.26
N LEU A 124 19.51 0.59 -8.81
CA LEU A 124 19.18 0.38 -7.40
C LEU A 124 19.41 -1.06 -6.90
N ARG A 125 19.97 -1.93 -7.73
CA ARG A 125 20.34 -3.28 -7.28
C ARG A 125 21.50 -3.22 -6.31
N ALA A 126 21.48 -4.05 -5.27
CA ALA A 126 22.51 -4.09 -4.25
C ALA A 126 23.92 -4.45 -4.80
N ASP A 127 23.97 -5.14 -5.95
CA ASP A 127 25.19 -5.50 -6.65
C ASP A 127 25.66 -4.46 -7.70
N SER A 128 24.94 -3.34 -7.85
CA SER A 128 25.29 -2.27 -8.79
C SER A 128 26.46 -1.41 -8.26
N PRO A 129 27.63 -1.40 -8.95
CA PRO A 129 28.79 -0.64 -8.45
C PRO A 129 28.53 0.86 -8.40
N GLY A 130 28.79 1.48 -7.24
CA GLY A 130 28.80 2.93 -7.07
C GLY A 130 27.43 3.60 -7.02
N SER A 131 26.35 2.83 -7.03
CA SER A 131 24.98 3.33 -6.87
C SER A 131 24.43 2.94 -5.49
N PRO A 132 23.53 3.76 -4.91
CA PRO A 132 22.77 3.34 -3.73
C PRO A 132 21.90 2.15 -4.05
N SER A 133 21.70 1.25 -3.09
CA SER A 133 20.75 0.16 -3.21
C SER A 133 19.28 0.65 -3.12
N PHE A 134 18.30 -0.22 -3.37
CA PHE A 134 16.90 0.14 -3.17
C PHE A 134 16.63 0.41 -1.68
N GLY A 135 17.21 -0.37 -0.79
CA GLY A 135 17.14 -0.12 0.64
C GLY A 135 17.73 1.25 1.02
N ASP A 136 18.89 1.63 0.47
CA ASP A 136 19.46 2.96 0.67
C ASP A 136 18.56 4.08 0.15
N PHE A 137 17.84 3.85 -0.94
CA PHE A 137 16.84 4.78 -1.48
C PHE A 137 15.64 4.96 -0.54
N LEU A 138 15.24 3.92 0.22
CA LEU A 138 14.08 3.94 1.10
C LEU A 138 14.39 4.49 2.50
N ARG A 139 15.62 4.34 3.00
CA ARG A 139 16.02 4.81 4.35
C ARG A 139 15.70 6.30 4.61
N PRO A 140 15.99 7.23 3.72
CA PRO A 140 15.65 8.65 3.93
C PRO A 140 14.13 8.90 3.98
N ARG A 141 13.32 7.91 3.58
CA ARG A 141 11.85 7.95 3.59
C ARG A 141 11.25 7.37 4.86
N GLY A 142 12.09 6.89 5.78
CA GLY A 142 11.70 6.37 7.09
C GLY A 142 11.77 4.85 7.24
N MET A 143 12.26 4.12 6.23
CA MET A 143 12.46 2.67 6.36
C MET A 143 13.64 2.39 7.30
N CYS A 144 13.45 1.47 8.27
CA CYS A 144 14.52 1.07 9.18
C CYS A 144 15.59 0.23 8.46
N ALA A 145 16.78 0.15 9.06
CA ALA A 145 17.94 -0.48 8.44
C ALA A 145 17.74 -1.97 8.13
N GLU A 146 17.04 -2.69 9.01
CA GLU A 146 16.78 -4.12 8.87
C GLU A 146 15.89 -4.40 7.66
N LEU A 147 14.79 -3.66 7.51
CA LEU A 147 13.88 -3.81 6.38
C LEU A 147 14.48 -3.32 5.06
N ALA A 148 15.28 -2.26 5.10
CA ALA A 148 16.04 -1.82 3.94
C ALA A 148 16.97 -2.94 3.43
N THR A 149 17.65 -3.64 4.35
CA THR A 149 18.49 -4.80 4.02
C THR A 149 17.66 -5.98 3.48
N GLU A 150 16.45 -6.21 4.02
CA GLU A 150 15.55 -7.24 3.51
C GLU A 150 15.09 -6.93 2.07
N VAL A 151 14.73 -5.67 1.80
CA VAL A 151 14.37 -5.24 0.43
C VAL A 151 15.54 -5.48 -0.53
N ASP A 152 16.75 -5.10 -0.14
CA ASP A 152 17.94 -5.33 -0.97
C ASP A 152 18.19 -6.81 -1.25
N ALA A 153 17.95 -7.68 -0.27
CA ALA A 153 18.15 -9.11 -0.41
C ALA A 153 17.13 -9.78 -1.37
N VAL A 154 15.95 -9.18 -1.54
CA VAL A 154 14.89 -9.73 -2.40
C VAL A 154 14.69 -8.95 -3.71
N HIS A 155 15.39 -7.81 -3.88
CA HIS A 155 15.31 -7.00 -5.09
C HIS A 155 16.04 -7.68 -6.25
N ASP A 156 15.26 -8.27 -7.14
CA ASP A 156 15.71 -8.97 -8.35
C ASP A 156 14.97 -8.44 -9.60
N GLU A 157 15.18 -9.09 -10.72
CA GLU A 157 14.49 -8.76 -11.98
C GLU A 157 12.98 -9.01 -11.89
N VAL A 158 12.54 -9.98 -11.08
CA VAL A 158 11.11 -10.29 -10.90
C VAL A 158 10.43 -9.15 -10.15
N MET A 159 11.05 -8.65 -9.07
CA MET A 159 10.54 -7.49 -8.34
C MET A 159 10.57 -6.24 -9.21
N SER A 160 11.65 -6.00 -9.95
CA SER A 160 11.75 -4.86 -10.88
C SER A 160 10.61 -4.88 -11.91
N ALA A 161 10.33 -6.04 -12.50
CA ALA A 161 9.22 -6.20 -13.44
C ALA A 161 7.84 -6.00 -12.78
N ALA A 162 7.67 -6.39 -11.51
CA ALA A 162 6.45 -6.17 -10.74
C ALA A 162 6.22 -4.67 -10.46
N VAL A 163 7.26 -3.95 -10.02
CA VAL A 163 7.23 -2.49 -9.82
C VAL A 163 6.79 -1.79 -11.11
N LEU A 164 7.47 -2.07 -12.23
CA LEU A 164 7.15 -1.45 -13.52
C LEU A 164 5.72 -1.74 -13.98
N ALA A 165 5.23 -2.97 -13.79
CA ALA A 165 3.87 -3.35 -14.15
C ALA A 165 2.82 -2.53 -13.41
N LEU A 166 2.98 -2.38 -12.09
CA LEU A 166 2.06 -1.60 -11.26
C LEU A 166 2.08 -0.12 -11.65
N TYR A 167 3.25 0.53 -11.68
CA TYR A 167 3.32 1.95 -11.98
C TYR A 167 2.92 2.29 -13.42
N ARG A 168 3.28 1.47 -14.40
CA ARG A 168 2.91 1.71 -15.81
C ARG A 168 1.43 1.56 -16.08
N SER A 169 0.77 0.63 -15.41
CA SER A 169 -0.69 0.46 -15.52
C SER A 169 -1.47 1.56 -14.80
N ALA A 170 -0.82 2.39 -13.96
CA ALA A 170 -1.44 3.50 -13.24
C ALA A 170 -1.19 4.87 -13.90
N ARG A 171 -0.99 4.91 -15.20
CA ARG A 171 -0.80 6.16 -15.97
C ARG A 171 -2.12 6.76 -16.42
N PRO A 172 -2.25 8.09 -16.42
CA PRO A 172 -1.32 9.10 -15.86
C PRO A 172 -1.32 9.12 -14.32
N HIS A 173 -2.38 8.66 -13.69
CA HIS A 173 -2.59 8.49 -12.26
C HIS A 173 -3.79 7.57 -12.00
N LEU A 174 -3.96 7.07 -10.76
CA LEU A 174 -5.02 6.11 -10.43
C LEU A 174 -6.45 6.66 -10.58
N HIS A 175 -6.64 7.97 -10.48
CA HIS A 175 -7.95 8.59 -10.71
C HIS A 175 -8.42 8.44 -12.16
N ALA A 176 -7.52 8.27 -13.13
CA ALA A 176 -7.90 8.18 -14.55
C ALA A 176 -8.90 7.05 -14.85
N ASP A 177 -8.82 5.98 -14.05
CA ASP A 177 -9.73 4.84 -14.09
C ASP A 177 -10.32 4.54 -12.70
N TRP A 178 -9.58 3.92 -11.79
CA TRP A 178 -10.07 3.47 -10.49
C TRP A 178 -10.78 4.54 -9.67
N GLY A 179 -10.15 5.71 -9.51
CA GLY A 179 -10.75 6.79 -8.73
C GLY A 179 -11.97 7.43 -9.40
N ARG A 180 -12.08 7.33 -10.75
CA ARG A 180 -13.24 7.82 -11.51
C ARG A 180 -14.40 6.83 -11.49
N GLU A 181 -14.12 5.53 -11.54
CA GLU A 181 -15.14 4.48 -11.49
C GLU A 181 -15.86 4.43 -10.14
N PHE A 182 -15.19 4.90 -9.09
CA PHE A 182 -15.71 4.86 -7.74
C PHE A 182 -16.25 6.24 -7.32
N ASP A 183 -17.57 6.40 -7.45
CA ASP A 183 -18.30 7.61 -7.09
C ASP A 183 -19.36 7.30 -6.04
N GLY A 184 -18.99 7.52 -4.77
CA GLY A 184 -19.89 7.32 -3.63
C GLY A 184 -19.25 6.56 -2.45
N PRO A 185 -20.05 6.32 -1.40
CA PRO A 185 -19.57 5.59 -0.22
C PRO A 185 -19.14 4.16 -0.54
N ALA A 186 -18.04 3.73 0.08
CA ALA A 186 -17.59 2.35 0.01
C ALA A 186 -18.63 1.41 0.66
N PRO A 187 -18.78 0.16 0.14
CA PRO A 187 -19.72 -0.83 0.71
C PRO A 187 -19.43 -1.21 2.16
N ALA A 188 -18.18 -1.06 2.61
CA ALA A 188 -17.74 -1.33 3.97
C ALA A 188 -17.19 -0.07 4.64
N PRO A 189 -17.27 0.06 5.97
CA PRO A 189 -16.66 1.15 6.72
C PRO A 189 -15.17 1.29 6.41
N GLY A 190 -14.72 2.52 6.20
CA GLY A 190 -13.33 2.83 5.87
C GLY A 190 -12.66 3.79 6.86
N LEU A 191 -11.33 3.67 6.95
CA LEU A 191 -10.46 4.62 7.62
C LEU A 191 -9.33 5.02 6.68
N VAL A 192 -9.12 6.31 6.52
CA VAL A 192 -7.92 6.87 5.89
C VAL A 192 -7.00 7.40 6.98
N LEU A 193 -5.85 6.74 7.15
CA LEU A 193 -4.75 7.25 7.97
C LEU A 193 -4.00 8.31 7.17
N VAL A 194 -3.69 9.44 7.82
CA VAL A 194 -3.04 10.58 7.18
C VAL A 194 -1.71 10.88 7.89
N PRO A 195 -0.58 10.25 7.48
CA PRO A 195 0.73 10.57 8.02
C PRO A 195 1.18 11.96 7.55
N THR A 196 1.21 12.94 8.47
CA THR A 196 1.44 14.35 8.10
C THR A 196 2.91 14.73 7.97
N GLY A 197 3.83 13.90 8.48
CA GLY A 197 5.28 14.14 8.44
C GLY A 197 5.98 13.69 7.16
N ALA A 198 5.30 13.01 6.25
CA ALA A 198 5.89 12.57 5.00
C ALA A 198 6.10 13.75 4.03
N PRO A 199 7.27 13.86 3.36
CA PRO A 199 7.49 14.91 2.36
C PRO A 199 6.49 14.89 1.19
N MET A 200 5.87 13.73 0.95
CA MET A 200 4.87 13.52 -0.10
C MET A 200 3.43 13.57 0.43
N ALA A 201 3.24 13.85 1.72
CA ALA A 201 1.91 13.92 2.31
C ALA A 201 1.05 14.97 1.62
N GLN A 202 -0.19 14.60 1.31
CA GLN A 202 -1.19 15.48 0.72
C GLN A 202 -2.49 15.40 1.54
N PRO A 203 -2.49 15.83 2.82
CA PRO A 203 -3.61 15.64 3.75
C PRO A 203 -4.93 16.15 3.21
N ALA A 204 -4.94 17.30 2.52
CA ALA A 204 -6.16 17.85 1.95
C ALA A 204 -6.80 16.89 0.93
N LEU A 205 -5.99 16.28 0.06
CA LEU A 205 -6.48 15.32 -0.93
C LEU A 205 -6.93 14.01 -0.27
N ASP A 206 -6.24 13.55 0.79
CA ASP A 206 -6.66 12.38 1.57
C ASP A 206 -8.03 12.60 2.19
N HIS A 207 -8.26 13.78 2.81
CA HIS A 207 -9.56 14.13 3.40
C HIS A 207 -10.67 14.22 2.34
N GLU A 208 -10.41 14.79 1.17
CA GLU A 208 -11.39 14.88 0.08
C GLU A 208 -11.77 13.51 -0.45
N VAL A 209 -10.77 12.63 -0.66
CA VAL A 209 -11.04 11.24 -1.10
C VAL A 209 -11.77 10.47 -0.01
N ALA A 210 -11.35 10.57 1.25
CA ALA A 210 -12.03 9.92 2.37
C ALA A 210 -13.50 10.33 2.46
N ALA A 211 -13.79 11.62 2.37
CA ALA A 211 -15.16 12.13 2.39
C ALA A 211 -16.01 11.56 1.24
N ARG A 212 -15.47 11.49 0.03
CA ARG A 212 -16.13 10.88 -1.15
C ARG A 212 -16.44 9.40 -0.92
N LEU A 213 -15.53 8.67 -0.27
CA LEU A 213 -15.69 7.24 0.03
C LEU A 213 -16.54 6.97 1.27
N GLY A 214 -16.98 7.99 2.00
CA GLY A 214 -17.67 7.85 3.28
C GLY A 214 -16.77 7.28 4.38
N ALA A 215 -15.46 7.40 4.24
CA ALA A 215 -14.50 6.91 5.20
C ALA A 215 -14.20 7.94 6.31
N ARG A 216 -13.83 7.44 7.48
CA ARG A 216 -13.26 8.27 8.55
C ARG A 216 -11.83 8.64 8.20
N THR A 217 -11.34 9.71 8.81
CA THR A 217 -9.92 10.08 8.73
C THR A 217 -9.30 10.11 10.11
N GLU A 218 -8.02 9.76 10.22
CA GLU A 218 -7.22 9.93 11.42
C GLU A 218 -5.83 10.42 11.05
N GLU A 219 -5.45 11.60 11.55
CA GLU A 219 -4.12 12.15 11.32
C GLU A 219 -3.09 11.50 12.24
N LEU A 220 -2.02 11.01 11.64
CA LEU A 220 -0.82 10.52 12.33
C LEU A 220 0.22 11.64 12.33
N ASP A 221 0.01 12.65 13.19
CA ASP A 221 0.80 13.88 13.21
C ASP A 221 2.29 13.61 13.43
N GLY A 222 3.10 14.15 12.51
CA GLY A 222 4.54 13.99 12.48
C GLY A 222 5.07 12.63 12.01
N LEU A 223 4.19 11.62 11.81
CA LEU A 223 4.62 10.34 11.27
C LEU A 223 4.80 10.41 9.76
N THR A 224 5.77 9.66 9.26
CA THR A 224 6.13 9.61 7.84
C THR A 224 5.38 8.50 7.09
N HIS A 225 5.76 8.28 5.84
CA HIS A 225 5.21 7.18 5.01
C HIS A 225 5.26 5.81 5.73
N TYR A 226 6.33 5.53 6.47
CA TYR A 226 6.48 4.27 7.24
C TYR A 226 6.01 4.43 8.70
N TRP A 227 4.81 4.98 8.90
CA TRP A 227 4.19 5.22 10.21
C TRP A 227 4.16 3.96 11.09
N MET A 228 3.93 2.79 10.49
CA MET A 228 3.87 1.50 11.17
C MET A 228 5.23 1.02 11.72
N LEU A 229 6.33 1.57 11.21
CA LEU A 229 7.69 1.33 11.71
C LEU A 229 8.14 2.40 12.69
N GLN A 230 7.69 3.63 12.48
CA GLN A 230 8.11 4.79 13.24
C GLN A 230 7.43 4.83 14.62
N ASP A 231 6.13 4.55 14.66
CA ASP A 231 5.34 4.50 15.89
C ASP A 231 4.24 3.43 15.76
N PRO A 232 4.60 2.14 15.90
CA PRO A 232 3.65 1.04 15.77
C PRO A 232 2.59 1.03 16.88
N ASP A 233 2.87 1.59 18.06
CA ASP A 233 1.89 1.68 19.14
C ASP A 233 0.77 2.64 18.77
N ARG A 234 1.10 3.82 18.28
CA ARG A 234 0.12 4.79 17.80
C ARG A 234 -0.69 4.26 16.61
N GLY A 235 -0.03 3.56 15.69
CA GLY A 235 -0.70 2.88 14.58
C GLY A 235 -1.71 1.84 15.05
N ALA A 236 -1.33 0.99 15.99
CA ALA A 236 -2.20 -0.02 16.58
C ALA A 236 -3.40 0.61 17.29
N GLU A 237 -3.18 1.65 18.09
CA GLU A 237 -4.25 2.38 18.77
C GLU A 237 -5.27 2.98 17.79
N ALA A 238 -4.82 3.55 16.66
CA ALA A 238 -5.68 4.09 15.63
C ALA A 238 -6.58 2.99 15.02
N LEU A 239 -5.98 1.85 14.67
CA LEU A 239 -6.69 0.70 14.12
C LEU A 239 -7.70 0.12 15.12
N GLU A 240 -7.30 -0.10 16.37
CA GLU A 240 -8.21 -0.67 17.39
C GLU A 240 -9.38 0.26 17.70
N ARG A 241 -9.17 1.58 17.78
CA ARG A 241 -10.27 2.56 17.92
C ARG A 241 -11.26 2.47 16.76
N PHE A 242 -10.75 2.37 15.55
CA PHE A 242 -11.58 2.25 14.36
C PHE A 242 -12.40 0.95 14.37
N TRP A 243 -11.77 -0.18 14.62
CA TRP A 243 -12.47 -1.48 14.66
C TRP A 243 -13.50 -1.56 15.78
N ALA A 244 -13.20 -1.03 16.96
CA ALA A 244 -14.17 -0.96 18.07
C ALA A 244 -15.40 -0.13 17.68
N ALA A 245 -15.22 0.96 16.94
CA ALA A 245 -16.33 1.76 16.45
C ALA A 245 -17.16 1.04 15.35
N CYS A 246 -16.53 0.18 14.52
CA CYS A 246 -17.26 -0.66 13.56
C CYS A 246 -18.04 -1.79 14.23
N GLU A 247 -17.59 -2.29 15.37
CA GLU A 247 -18.27 -3.34 16.14
C GLU A 247 -19.48 -2.82 16.92
N ALA A 248 -19.50 -1.51 17.20
CA ALA A 248 -20.60 -0.87 17.94
C ALA A 248 -21.73 -0.35 17.03
N SER A 249 -21.57 -0.40 15.71
CA SER A 249 -22.51 0.12 14.69
C SER A 249 -23.38 -0.99 14.13
#